data_18dbe0dcd4ddb464ee0ff5d9f47dcf7d
#
_entry.id   18dbe0dcd4ddb464ee0ff5d9f47dcf7d
#
_cell.length_a   1.000
_cell.length_b   1.000
_cell.length_c   1.000
_cell.angle_alpha   90.00
_cell.angle_beta   90.00
_cell.angle_gamma   90.00
#
_symmetry.space_group_name_H-M   'P 1'
#
loop_
_entity.id
_entity.type
_entity.pdbx_description
1 polymer ?
#
loop_
_entity_poly.entity_id
_entity_poly.type
_entity_poly.pdbx_seq_one_letter_code
_entity_poly.pdbx_strand_id
1 'polypeptide(L)'
;MDYELYIYNSLNNKKEIFKELVSNKVGIYVCGPTVYSSSHMGHARSAIVFDSIVRFLKFLGYETTYVRNFTDVDDKIIAKAAEQSISAEEVANKYKEEYLQDVKSLGCIDPDFQPCVSENIDEIINLIEKIIALDYAYVVDGEVYYDISKFARYGDLSNQSTDLMLSNTRLEVNPNKRNELDFALWKSAKKGDPFWKSPWGDGRPGWHIECSAMSTKHLGDTFDIHGGGRDLIFPHHENEIAQSECVSNKNCLLYTSPSP
;
A
#
# COMPACT_ATOMS: atom_id res chain seq x y z
N MET A 1 31.01 -1.91 -18.21
CA MET A 1 30.59 -0.54 -18.56
C MET A 1 29.95 0.00 -17.31
N ASP A 2 30.55 1.03 -16.70
CA ASP A 2 29.99 1.66 -15.50
C ASP A 2 28.88 2.60 -15.96
N TYR A 3 27.65 2.08 -16.01
CA TYR A 3 26.47 2.90 -16.25
C TYR A 3 25.95 3.40 -14.91
N GLU A 4 25.82 4.69 -14.75
CA GLU A 4 25.06 5.26 -13.63
C GLU A 4 23.59 5.20 -13.97
N LEU A 5 22.83 4.45 -13.16
CA LEU A 5 21.37 4.41 -13.24
C LEU A 5 20.80 5.56 -12.41
N TYR A 6 19.92 6.35 -13.02
CA TYR A 6 19.19 7.41 -12.34
C TYR A 6 17.72 7.07 -12.25
N ILE A 7 17.14 7.24 -11.06
CA ILE A 7 15.71 7.08 -10.82
C ILE A 7 15.11 8.39 -10.32
N TYR A 8 13.88 8.71 -10.74
CA TYR A 8 13.17 9.85 -10.18
C TYR A 8 12.56 9.44 -8.84
N ASN A 9 13.00 10.10 -7.77
CA ASN A 9 12.52 9.84 -6.42
C ASN A 9 11.48 10.88 -6.02
N SER A 10 10.24 10.46 -5.76
CA SER A 10 9.15 11.36 -5.38
C SER A 10 9.36 11.97 -3.99
N LEU A 11 10.06 11.26 -3.08
CA LEU A 11 10.35 11.77 -1.74
C LEU A 11 11.18 13.06 -1.81
N ASN A 12 12.18 13.11 -2.70
CA ASN A 12 13.07 14.26 -2.86
C ASN A 12 12.74 15.11 -4.08
N ASN A 13 11.74 14.71 -4.87
CA ASN A 13 11.25 15.39 -6.07
C ASN A 13 12.34 15.62 -7.14
N LYS A 14 13.30 14.71 -7.26
CA LYS A 14 14.44 14.82 -8.18
C LYS A 14 14.92 13.47 -8.70
N LYS A 15 15.71 13.50 -9.77
CA LYS A 15 16.47 12.34 -10.23
C LYS A 15 17.71 12.15 -9.35
N GLU A 16 17.88 10.93 -8.87
CA GLU A 16 18.99 10.52 -8.01
C GLU A 16 19.68 9.30 -8.60
N ILE A 17 20.97 9.15 -8.31
CA ILE A 17 21.71 7.93 -8.66
C ILE A 17 21.11 6.78 -7.84
N PHE A 18 20.68 5.74 -8.52
CA PHE A 18 20.19 4.53 -7.89
C PHE A 18 21.34 3.78 -7.21
N LYS A 19 21.13 3.44 -5.94
CA LYS A 19 22.06 2.61 -5.16
C LYS A 19 21.21 1.57 -4.43
N GLU A 20 21.48 0.31 -4.72
CA GLU A 20 20.81 -0.80 -4.07
C GLU A 20 21.23 -0.96 -2.61
N LEU A 21 20.34 -1.43 -1.77
CA LEU A 21 20.58 -1.74 -0.35
C LEU A 21 21.55 -2.92 -0.19
N VAL A 22 21.38 -3.93 -0.99
CA VAL A 22 22.20 -5.14 -1.00
C VAL A 22 22.80 -5.29 -2.37
N SER A 23 24.14 -5.40 -2.43
CA SER A 23 24.87 -5.48 -3.69
C SER A 23 24.20 -6.46 -4.66
N ASN A 24 23.91 -5.97 -5.86
CA ASN A 24 23.30 -6.71 -6.96
C ASN A 24 21.88 -7.25 -6.73
N LYS A 25 21.19 -6.84 -5.64
CA LYS A 25 19.80 -7.22 -5.33
C LYS A 25 18.93 -6.00 -5.21
N VAL A 26 17.71 -6.08 -5.76
CA VAL A 26 16.75 -4.98 -5.73
C VAL A 26 15.37 -5.50 -5.33
N GLY A 27 14.88 -5.02 -4.19
CA GLY A 27 13.53 -5.26 -3.71
C GLY A 27 12.57 -4.20 -4.24
N ILE A 28 11.47 -4.62 -4.87
CA ILE A 28 10.49 -3.75 -5.49
C ILE A 28 9.10 -4.14 -4.98
N TYR A 29 8.42 -3.22 -4.31
CA TYR A 29 7.02 -3.38 -3.96
C TYR A 29 6.17 -2.41 -4.78
N VAL A 30 5.10 -2.89 -5.38
CA VAL A 30 4.14 -2.07 -6.14
C VAL A 30 2.75 -2.26 -5.57
N CYS A 31 2.12 -1.17 -5.13
CA CYS A 31 0.73 -1.18 -4.71
C CYS A 31 -0.16 -1.63 -5.87
N GLY A 32 -0.82 -2.76 -5.66
CA GLY A 32 -1.70 -3.37 -6.63
C GLY A 32 -3.12 -2.80 -6.62
N PRO A 33 -3.99 -3.28 -7.49
CA PRO A 33 -5.36 -2.77 -7.61
C PRO A 33 -6.25 -3.27 -6.48
N THR A 34 -7.27 -2.46 -6.13
CA THR A 34 -8.46 -2.93 -5.44
C THR A 34 -9.37 -3.61 -6.46
N VAL A 35 -9.66 -4.89 -6.27
CA VAL A 35 -10.32 -5.75 -7.26
C VAL A 35 -11.85 -5.72 -7.13
N TYR A 36 -12.47 -4.57 -7.48
CA TYR A 36 -13.92 -4.37 -7.42
C TYR A 36 -14.57 -4.07 -8.78
N SER A 37 -13.78 -3.83 -9.83
CA SER A 37 -14.24 -3.52 -11.17
C SER A 37 -13.19 -3.91 -12.21
N SER A 38 -13.60 -3.97 -13.49
CA SER A 38 -12.70 -4.18 -14.61
C SER A 38 -11.58 -3.14 -14.64
N SER A 39 -10.43 -3.56 -15.18
CA SER A 39 -9.26 -2.72 -15.34
C SER A 39 -9.52 -1.54 -16.28
N HIS A 40 -8.81 -0.47 -16.11
CA HIS A 40 -8.79 0.67 -17.01
C HIS A 40 -7.35 1.05 -17.39
N MET A 41 -7.20 2.00 -18.31
CA MET A 41 -5.89 2.43 -18.81
C MET A 41 -4.88 2.83 -17.74
N GLY A 42 -5.35 3.34 -16.58
CA GLY A 42 -4.48 3.65 -15.43
C GLY A 42 -3.80 2.41 -14.85
N HIS A 43 -4.57 1.31 -14.69
CA HIS A 43 -4.03 0.02 -14.23
C HIS A 43 -3.04 -0.55 -15.25
N ALA A 44 -3.38 -0.53 -16.55
CA ALA A 44 -2.50 -0.98 -17.63
C ALA A 44 -1.19 -0.19 -17.66
N ARG A 45 -1.26 1.14 -17.53
CA ARG A 45 -0.09 2.01 -17.49
C ARG A 45 0.82 1.69 -16.32
N SER A 46 0.28 1.55 -15.11
CA SER A 46 1.05 1.18 -13.93
C SER A 46 1.75 -0.17 -14.14
N ALA A 47 1.02 -1.18 -14.61
CA ALA A 47 1.59 -2.51 -14.86
C ALA A 47 2.76 -2.47 -15.85
N ILE A 48 2.62 -1.77 -16.98
CA ILE A 48 3.66 -1.67 -18.03
C ILE A 48 4.88 -0.89 -17.53
N VAL A 49 4.68 0.19 -16.76
CA VAL A 49 5.80 0.99 -16.25
C VAL A 49 6.66 0.16 -15.31
N PHE A 50 6.06 -0.53 -14.32
CA PHE A 50 6.83 -1.34 -13.38
C PHE A 50 7.39 -2.61 -14.03
N ASP A 51 6.69 -3.22 -14.99
CA ASP A 51 7.24 -4.28 -15.83
C ASP A 51 8.53 -3.82 -16.55
N SER A 52 8.49 -2.64 -17.14
CA SER A 52 9.66 -2.06 -17.84
C SER A 52 10.82 -1.81 -16.89
N ILE A 53 10.56 -1.31 -15.68
CA ILE A 53 11.58 -1.08 -14.65
C ILE A 53 12.21 -2.42 -14.24
N VAL A 54 11.41 -3.42 -13.92
CA VAL A 54 11.91 -4.75 -13.51
C VAL A 54 12.72 -5.40 -14.61
N ARG A 55 12.24 -5.39 -15.87
CA ARG A 55 13.00 -5.91 -17.02
C ARG A 55 14.32 -5.18 -17.22
N PHE A 56 14.32 -3.87 -17.07
CA PHE A 56 15.54 -3.07 -17.23
C PHE A 56 16.55 -3.36 -16.13
N LEU A 57 16.12 -3.49 -14.87
CA LEU A 57 17.00 -3.89 -13.78
C LEU A 57 17.59 -5.30 -14.01
N LYS A 58 16.75 -6.26 -14.43
CA LYS A 58 17.22 -7.60 -14.81
C LYS A 58 18.23 -7.56 -15.98
N PHE A 59 17.98 -6.71 -16.97
CA PHE A 59 18.92 -6.51 -18.10
C PHE A 59 20.27 -5.94 -17.66
N LEU A 60 20.29 -5.06 -16.65
CA LEU A 60 21.52 -4.55 -16.04
C LEU A 60 22.22 -5.58 -15.14
N GLY A 61 21.64 -6.74 -14.92
CA GLY A 61 22.23 -7.84 -14.15
C GLY A 61 21.80 -7.89 -12.67
N TYR A 62 20.84 -7.07 -12.23
CA TYR A 62 20.31 -7.14 -10.88
C TYR A 62 19.42 -8.38 -10.67
N GLU A 63 19.55 -9.02 -9.53
CA GLU A 63 18.59 -9.98 -9.00
C GLU A 63 17.43 -9.19 -8.37
N THR A 64 16.25 -9.23 -9.00
CA THR A 64 15.08 -8.48 -8.52
C THR A 64 14.11 -9.38 -7.76
N THR A 65 13.57 -8.87 -6.65
CA THR A 65 12.40 -9.42 -5.98
C THR A 65 11.24 -8.47 -6.19
N TYR A 66 10.29 -8.84 -7.04
CA TYR A 66 9.15 -8.01 -7.41
C TYR A 66 7.87 -8.49 -6.72
N VAL A 67 7.29 -7.64 -5.89
CA VAL A 67 6.04 -7.89 -5.16
C VAL A 67 4.97 -6.94 -5.64
N ARG A 68 3.76 -7.44 -5.92
CA ARG A 68 2.57 -6.64 -6.22
C ARG A 68 1.35 -7.28 -5.58
N ASN A 69 0.72 -6.60 -4.64
CA ASN A 69 -0.42 -7.13 -3.92
C ASN A 69 -1.73 -7.03 -4.70
N PHE A 70 -2.76 -7.66 -4.13
CA PHE A 70 -4.16 -7.38 -4.43
C PHE A 70 -4.88 -6.95 -3.16
N THR A 71 -5.58 -5.81 -3.23
CA THR A 71 -6.56 -5.43 -2.21
C THR A 71 -7.87 -6.11 -2.54
N ASP A 72 -8.12 -7.26 -1.90
CA ASP A 72 -9.29 -8.11 -2.06
C ASP A 72 -10.32 -7.94 -0.92
N VAL A 73 -10.06 -7.03 0.01
CA VAL A 73 -10.93 -6.64 1.12
C VAL A 73 -11.00 -5.11 1.19
N ASP A 74 -12.12 -4.53 0.76
CA ASP A 74 -12.31 -3.07 0.74
C ASP A 74 -13.79 -2.69 0.73
N ASP A 75 -14.13 -1.48 1.17
CA ASP A 75 -15.49 -0.95 1.15
C ASP A 75 -16.11 -0.98 -0.25
N LYS A 76 -15.31 -0.75 -1.30
CA LYS A 76 -15.79 -0.78 -2.70
C LYS A 76 -16.16 -2.18 -3.15
N ILE A 77 -15.41 -3.19 -2.69
CA ILE A 77 -15.73 -4.61 -2.97
C ILE A 77 -17.02 -4.99 -2.27
N ILE A 78 -17.21 -4.61 -1.00
CA ILE A 78 -18.41 -4.87 -0.22
C ILE A 78 -19.64 -4.21 -0.87
N ALA A 79 -19.52 -2.93 -1.26
CA ALA A 79 -20.59 -2.22 -1.95
C ALA A 79 -20.95 -2.89 -3.28
N LYS A 80 -19.94 -3.34 -4.06
CA LYS A 80 -20.14 -4.02 -5.33
C LYS A 80 -20.81 -5.39 -5.16
N ALA A 81 -20.43 -6.13 -4.12
CA ALA A 81 -21.03 -7.40 -3.75
C ALA A 81 -22.52 -7.24 -3.43
N ALA A 82 -22.87 -6.22 -2.63
CA ALA A 82 -24.25 -5.89 -2.31
C ALA A 82 -25.06 -5.51 -3.56
N GLU A 83 -24.50 -4.69 -4.47
CA GLU A 83 -25.12 -4.32 -5.76
C GLU A 83 -25.43 -5.54 -6.62
N GLN A 84 -24.49 -6.51 -6.67
CA GLN A 84 -24.62 -7.71 -7.49
C GLN A 84 -25.30 -8.89 -6.80
N SER A 85 -25.63 -8.77 -5.52
CA SER A 85 -26.21 -9.85 -4.68
C SER A 85 -25.35 -11.13 -4.68
N ILE A 86 -24.03 -10.97 -4.62
CA ILE A 86 -23.03 -12.04 -4.50
C ILE A 86 -22.10 -11.75 -3.31
N SER A 87 -21.21 -12.67 -2.96
CA SER A 87 -20.25 -12.45 -1.89
C SER A 87 -19.12 -11.48 -2.29
N ALA A 88 -18.50 -10.83 -1.31
CA ALA A 88 -17.32 -9.99 -1.52
C ALA A 88 -16.15 -10.79 -2.13
N GLU A 89 -16.00 -12.04 -1.70
CA GLU A 89 -14.99 -12.95 -2.24
C GLU A 89 -15.21 -13.26 -3.72
N GLU A 90 -16.45 -13.52 -4.14
CA GLU A 90 -16.78 -13.74 -5.56
C GLU A 90 -16.48 -12.52 -6.42
N VAL A 91 -16.77 -11.30 -5.92
CA VAL A 91 -16.41 -10.05 -6.60
C VAL A 91 -14.90 -9.94 -6.74
N ALA A 92 -14.17 -10.11 -5.64
CA ALA A 92 -12.72 -9.97 -5.62
C ALA A 92 -12.05 -11.00 -6.55
N ASN A 93 -12.42 -12.25 -6.50
CA ASN A 93 -11.88 -13.31 -7.35
C ASN A 93 -12.13 -13.04 -8.84
N LYS A 94 -13.36 -12.65 -9.20
CA LYS A 94 -13.72 -12.30 -10.56
C LYS A 94 -12.81 -11.21 -11.16
N TYR A 95 -12.68 -10.08 -10.47
CA TYR A 95 -11.92 -8.95 -10.99
C TYR A 95 -10.39 -9.13 -10.84
N LYS A 96 -9.94 -9.94 -9.90
CA LYS A 96 -8.55 -10.40 -9.81
C LYS A 96 -8.17 -11.23 -11.05
N GLU A 97 -9.00 -12.20 -11.42
CA GLU A 97 -8.77 -13.04 -12.60
C GLU A 97 -8.78 -12.19 -13.88
N GLU A 98 -9.75 -11.27 -14.01
CA GLU A 98 -9.83 -10.35 -15.15
C GLU A 98 -8.57 -9.48 -15.27
N TYR A 99 -8.12 -8.88 -14.16
CA TYR A 99 -6.88 -8.10 -14.12
C TYR A 99 -5.66 -8.93 -14.53
N LEU A 100 -5.54 -10.17 -14.05
CA LEU A 100 -4.43 -11.05 -14.42
C LEU A 100 -4.42 -11.37 -15.93
N GLN A 101 -5.60 -11.59 -16.53
CA GLN A 101 -5.73 -11.79 -17.97
C GLN A 101 -5.33 -10.53 -18.74
N ASP A 102 -5.76 -9.35 -18.27
CA ASP A 102 -5.42 -8.07 -18.88
C ASP A 102 -3.93 -7.81 -18.92
N VAL A 103 -3.24 -7.92 -17.76
CA VAL A 103 -1.79 -7.66 -17.68
C VAL A 103 -0.98 -8.71 -18.46
N LYS A 104 -1.45 -9.95 -18.51
CA LYS A 104 -0.87 -10.98 -19.34
C LYS A 104 -1.00 -10.67 -20.82
N SER A 105 -2.16 -10.17 -21.26
CA SER A 105 -2.37 -9.76 -22.65
C SER A 105 -1.48 -8.60 -23.08
N LEU A 106 -1.08 -7.75 -22.14
CA LEU A 106 -0.11 -6.67 -22.32
C LEU A 106 1.35 -7.15 -22.37
N GLY A 107 1.59 -8.45 -22.15
CA GLY A 107 2.93 -9.03 -22.13
C GLY A 107 3.76 -8.69 -20.90
N CYS A 108 3.13 -8.21 -19.83
CA CYS A 108 3.83 -7.97 -18.56
C CYS A 108 4.28 -9.28 -17.91
N ILE A 109 5.43 -9.26 -17.23
CA ILE A 109 5.90 -10.40 -16.43
C ILE A 109 5.08 -10.52 -15.15
N ASP A 110 4.94 -11.74 -14.66
CA ASP A 110 4.35 -11.97 -13.36
C ASP A 110 5.31 -11.50 -12.25
N PRO A 111 4.79 -10.86 -11.19
CA PRO A 111 5.56 -10.63 -9.97
C PRO A 111 6.03 -11.95 -9.33
N ASP A 112 7.15 -11.90 -8.59
CA ASP A 112 7.63 -13.04 -7.82
C ASP A 112 6.66 -13.40 -6.69
N PHE A 113 5.97 -12.39 -6.12
CA PHE A 113 4.91 -12.57 -5.12
C PHE A 113 3.71 -11.68 -5.44
N GLN A 114 2.50 -12.25 -5.29
CA GLN A 114 1.23 -11.55 -5.47
C GLN A 114 0.29 -11.79 -4.27
N PRO A 115 0.65 -11.27 -3.07
CA PRO A 115 -0.14 -11.51 -1.87
C PRO A 115 -1.51 -10.83 -1.93
N CYS A 116 -2.54 -11.49 -1.37
CA CYS A 116 -3.85 -10.92 -1.11
C CYS A 116 -3.96 -10.46 0.35
N VAL A 117 -4.75 -9.43 0.61
CA VAL A 117 -4.97 -8.92 1.97
C VAL A 117 -5.59 -9.98 2.86
N SER A 118 -6.61 -10.69 2.35
CA SER A 118 -7.31 -11.76 3.07
C SER A 118 -6.41 -12.90 3.57
N GLU A 119 -5.25 -13.10 2.93
CA GLU A 119 -4.26 -14.12 3.26
C GLU A 119 -3.18 -13.62 4.23
N ASN A 120 -3.19 -12.32 4.59
CA ASN A 120 -2.14 -11.69 5.39
C ASN A 120 -2.68 -10.96 6.63
N ILE A 121 -3.82 -11.39 7.15
CA ILE A 121 -4.50 -10.75 8.28
C ILE A 121 -3.67 -10.82 9.57
N ASP A 122 -3.01 -11.93 9.82
CA ASP A 122 -2.19 -12.10 11.03
C ASP A 122 -0.99 -11.13 11.02
N GLU A 123 -0.34 -10.95 9.88
CA GLU A 123 0.74 -9.99 9.71
C GLU A 123 0.27 -8.56 9.92
N ILE A 124 -0.93 -8.23 9.43
CA ILE A 124 -1.54 -6.92 9.60
C ILE A 124 -1.86 -6.66 11.07
N ILE A 125 -2.50 -7.61 11.75
CA ILE A 125 -2.81 -7.50 13.19
C ILE A 125 -1.52 -7.30 13.98
N ASN A 126 -0.49 -8.12 13.74
CA ASN A 126 0.80 -8.02 14.41
C ASN A 126 1.48 -6.65 14.19
N LEU A 127 1.35 -6.06 13.01
CA LEU A 127 1.88 -4.73 12.73
C LEU A 127 1.11 -3.65 13.49
N ILE A 128 -0.23 -3.73 13.52
CA ILE A 128 -1.08 -2.80 14.26
C ILE A 128 -0.78 -2.87 15.76
N GLU A 129 -0.61 -4.07 16.34
CA GLU A 129 -0.24 -4.23 17.75
C GLU A 129 1.08 -3.52 18.08
N LYS A 130 2.09 -3.63 17.19
CA LYS A 130 3.37 -2.91 17.34
C LYS A 130 3.18 -1.39 17.30
N ILE A 131 2.38 -0.89 16.37
CA ILE A 131 2.09 0.55 16.24
C ILE A 131 1.39 1.08 17.51
N ILE A 132 0.44 0.32 18.07
CA ILE A 132 -0.22 0.65 19.33
C ILE A 132 0.77 0.64 20.50
N ALA A 133 1.59 -0.40 20.59
CA ALA A 133 2.58 -0.55 21.67
C ALA A 133 3.61 0.60 21.69
N LEU A 134 3.86 1.23 20.55
CA LEU A 134 4.74 2.38 20.38
C LEU A 134 4.02 3.73 20.54
N ASP A 135 2.74 3.74 20.93
CA ASP A 135 1.90 4.93 21.15
C ASP A 135 1.64 5.76 19.86
N TYR A 136 1.71 5.14 18.66
CA TYR A 136 1.35 5.77 17.40
C TYR A 136 -0.09 5.51 16.96
N ALA A 137 -0.83 4.66 17.67
CA ALA A 137 -2.23 4.38 17.38
C ALA A 137 -3.05 4.25 18.66
N TYR A 138 -4.35 4.40 18.54
CA TYR A 138 -5.31 4.29 19.63
C TYR A 138 -6.55 3.51 19.22
N VAL A 139 -7.19 2.88 20.21
CA VAL A 139 -8.40 2.06 20.04
C VAL A 139 -9.61 2.85 20.49
N VAL A 140 -10.66 2.87 19.68
CA VAL A 140 -11.97 3.46 20.02
C VAL A 140 -13.08 2.57 19.44
N ASP A 141 -13.99 2.08 20.29
CA ASP A 141 -15.18 1.31 19.92
C ASP A 141 -14.89 0.14 18.96
N GLY A 142 -13.78 -0.57 19.16
CA GLY A 142 -13.39 -1.72 18.34
C GLY A 142 -12.70 -1.35 17.02
N GLU A 143 -12.47 -0.07 16.77
CA GLU A 143 -11.67 0.45 15.65
C GLU A 143 -10.29 0.89 16.13
N VAL A 144 -9.30 0.85 15.26
CA VAL A 144 -7.94 1.34 15.55
C VAL A 144 -7.59 2.43 14.57
N TYR A 145 -7.14 3.57 15.10
CA TYR A 145 -6.71 4.72 14.31
C TYR A 145 -5.24 5.04 14.54
N TYR A 146 -4.54 5.38 13.48
CA TYR A 146 -3.20 5.95 13.54
C TYR A 146 -3.29 7.41 13.95
N ASP A 147 -2.50 7.83 14.94
CA ASP A 147 -2.39 9.21 15.41
C ASP A 147 -1.29 9.94 14.63
N ILE A 148 -1.68 10.69 13.62
CA ILE A 148 -0.71 11.38 12.75
C ILE A 148 0.13 12.42 13.50
N SER A 149 -0.37 12.95 14.61
CA SER A 149 0.35 13.95 15.41
C SER A 149 1.64 13.41 16.04
N LYS A 150 1.76 12.09 16.14
CA LYS A 150 2.94 11.40 16.68
C LYS A 150 4.06 11.24 15.65
N PHE A 151 3.77 11.34 14.35
CA PHE A 151 4.76 11.18 13.30
C PHE A 151 5.17 12.53 12.72
N ALA A 152 6.29 13.06 13.22
CA ALA A 152 6.75 14.42 12.91
C ALA A 152 7.01 14.70 11.41
N ARG A 153 7.27 13.65 10.61
CA ARG A 153 7.55 13.73 9.18
C ARG A 153 6.33 13.52 8.29
N TYR A 154 5.12 13.49 8.88
CA TYR A 154 3.88 13.31 8.11
C TYR A 154 3.67 14.48 7.15
N GLY A 155 3.59 14.17 5.86
CA GLY A 155 3.48 15.16 4.78
C GLY A 155 4.77 15.36 3.97
N ASP A 156 5.90 14.77 4.36
CA ASP A 156 7.18 14.93 3.65
C ASP A 156 7.11 14.40 2.22
N LEU A 157 6.50 13.24 1.98
CA LEU A 157 6.37 12.66 0.64
C LEU A 157 5.47 13.48 -0.27
N SER A 158 4.32 13.89 0.24
CA SER A 158 3.33 14.68 -0.51
C SER A 158 3.71 16.15 -0.63
N ASN A 159 4.73 16.59 0.13
CA ASN A 159 5.16 18.00 0.24
C ASN A 159 3.99 18.92 0.63
N GLN A 160 3.16 18.47 1.58
CA GLN A 160 2.00 19.18 2.09
C GLN A 160 2.08 19.33 3.60
N SER A 161 1.72 20.50 4.11
CA SER A 161 1.49 20.63 5.54
C SER A 161 0.13 20.05 5.94
N THR A 162 0.00 19.61 7.19
CA THR A 162 -1.27 19.07 7.74
C THR A 162 -2.42 20.07 7.61
N ASP A 163 -2.15 21.37 7.72
CA ASP A 163 -3.16 22.44 7.55
C ASP A 163 -3.69 22.51 6.11
N LEU A 164 -2.82 22.31 5.11
CA LEU A 164 -3.22 22.25 3.70
C LEU A 164 -4.00 20.98 3.40
N MET A 165 -3.64 19.85 4.02
CA MET A 165 -4.37 18.60 3.87
C MET A 165 -5.79 18.73 4.40
N LEU A 166 -5.99 19.32 5.59
CA LEU A 166 -7.30 19.60 6.18
C LEU A 166 -8.17 20.47 5.27
N SER A 167 -7.58 21.49 4.65
CA SER A 167 -8.32 22.42 3.79
C SER A 167 -8.77 21.83 2.45
N ASN A 168 -8.04 20.82 1.95
CA ASN A 168 -8.23 20.25 0.61
C ASN A 168 -9.00 18.92 0.61
N THR A 169 -9.20 18.31 1.77
CA THR A 169 -9.84 16.99 1.88
C THR A 169 -11.27 17.16 2.38
N ARG A 170 -12.26 16.60 1.64
CA ARG A 170 -13.61 16.43 2.16
C ARG A 170 -13.57 15.26 3.13
N LEU A 171 -13.21 15.52 4.38
CA LEU A 171 -13.18 14.51 5.43
C LEU A 171 -14.61 14.31 5.95
N GLU A 172 -15.05 13.06 6.02
CA GLU A 172 -16.22 12.71 6.80
C GLU A 172 -15.91 12.90 8.28
N VAL A 173 -16.70 13.71 8.96
CA VAL A 173 -16.54 13.91 10.40
C VAL A 173 -16.82 12.58 11.11
N ASN A 174 -15.76 11.97 11.63
CA ASN A 174 -15.89 10.76 12.44
C ASN A 174 -15.60 11.12 13.91
N PRO A 175 -16.59 11.04 14.81
CA PRO A 175 -16.42 11.43 16.21
C PRO A 175 -15.41 10.55 16.97
N ASN A 176 -15.05 9.40 16.44
CA ASN A 176 -14.07 8.49 17.04
C ASN A 176 -12.62 8.92 16.78
N LYS A 177 -12.37 9.83 15.84
CA LYS A 177 -11.05 10.34 15.54
C LYS A 177 -10.65 11.49 16.45
N ARG A 178 -9.41 11.47 16.93
CA ARG A 178 -8.81 12.58 17.70
C ARG A 178 -8.42 13.75 16.79
N ASN A 179 -8.00 13.45 15.55
CA ASN A 179 -7.71 14.41 14.49
C ASN A 179 -8.41 13.91 13.20
N GLU A 180 -8.93 14.83 12.40
CA GLU A 180 -9.63 14.49 11.15
C GLU A 180 -8.73 13.73 10.16
N LEU A 181 -7.42 13.99 10.18
CA LEU A 181 -6.43 13.31 9.34
C LEU A 181 -6.01 11.93 9.87
N ASP A 182 -6.35 11.57 11.12
CA ASP A 182 -6.10 10.21 11.61
C ASP A 182 -6.77 9.20 10.70
N PHE A 183 -6.11 8.09 10.44
CA PHE A 183 -6.62 7.11 9.50
C PHE A 183 -6.76 5.73 10.13
N ALA A 184 -7.76 4.98 9.64
CA ALA A 184 -8.07 3.68 10.19
C ALA A 184 -6.99 2.65 9.85
N LEU A 185 -6.52 1.93 10.87
CA LEU A 185 -5.69 0.73 10.77
C LEU A 185 -6.55 -0.54 10.83
N TRP A 186 -7.63 -0.50 11.64
CA TRP A 186 -8.62 -1.56 11.77
C TRP A 186 -10.02 -0.95 11.85
N LYS A 187 -10.95 -1.50 11.08
CA LYS A 187 -12.35 -1.06 11.02
C LYS A 187 -13.24 -2.15 11.61
N SER A 188 -14.16 -1.80 12.51
CA SER A 188 -15.17 -2.71 13.01
C SER A 188 -16.06 -3.25 11.88
N ALA A 189 -16.37 -4.54 11.92
CA ALA A 189 -17.28 -5.16 10.96
C ALA A 189 -18.72 -4.70 11.16
N LYS A 190 -19.40 -4.40 10.06
CA LYS A 190 -20.84 -4.20 10.03
C LYS A 190 -21.52 -5.53 9.70
N LYS A 191 -22.82 -5.62 9.99
CA LYS A 191 -23.60 -6.82 9.70
C LYS A 191 -23.54 -7.14 8.19
N GLY A 192 -22.98 -8.30 7.86
CA GLY A 192 -22.85 -8.77 6.48
C GLY A 192 -21.49 -8.49 5.83
N ASP A 193 -20.61 -7.72 6.48
CA ASP A 193 -19.25 -7.52 6.00
C ASP A 193 -18.40 -8.78 6.20
N PRO A 194 -17.40 -9.03 5.34
CA PRO A 194 -16.32 -9.97 5.67
C PRO A 194 -15.56 -9.45 6.88
N PHE A 195 -15.20 -10.34 7.80
CA PHE A 195 -14.49 -9.95 9.01
C PHE A 195 -13.53 -11.04 9.49
N TRP A 196 -12.56 -10.60 10.27
CA TRP A 196 -11.61 -11.44 10.99
C TRP A 196 -11.59 -11.05 12.46
N LYS A 197 -11.26 -12.02 13.31
CA LYS A 197 -11.08 -11.79 14.74
C LYS A 197 -9.78 -11.02 15.00
N SER A 198 -9.85 -10.03 15.87
CA SER A 198 -8.69 -9.27 16.33
C SER A 198 -8.77 -9.01 17.83
N PRO A 199 -7.69 -8.54 18.47
CA PRO A 199 -7.71 -8.12 19.88
C PRO A 199 -8.72 -6.97 20.16
N TRP A 200 -9.11 -6.22 19.14
CA TRP A 200 -10.02 -5.07 19.25
C TRP A 200 -11.47 -5.42 18.94
N GLY A 201 -11.73 -6.59 18.39
CA GLY A 201 -13.04 -7.09 17.99
C GLY A 201 -13.05 -7.60 16.56
N ASP A 202 -14.22 -8.10 16.14
CA ASP A 202 -14.44 -8.55 14.77
C ASP A 202 -14.38 -7.36 13.81
N GLY A 203 -13.56 -7.45 12.76
CA GLY A 203 -13.33 -6.33 11.86
C GLY A 203 -12.49 -6.69 10.64
N ARG A 204 -11.98 -5.67 9.99
CA ARG A 204 -11.14 -5.77 8.80
C ARG A 204 -10.06 -4.69 8.75
N PRO A 205 -8.98 -4.90 8.00
CA PRO A 205 -7.92 -3.90 7.84
C PRO A 205 -8.42 -2.56 7.29
N GLY A 206 -7.73 -1.48 7.69
CA GLY A 206 -7.73 -0.24 6.93
C GLY A 206 -6.90 -0.40 5.66
N TRP A 207 -7.20 0.39 4.65
CA TRP A 207 -6.59 0.27 3.32
C TRP A 207 -5.06 0.42 3.31
N HIS A 208 -4.49 1.26 4.17
CA HIS A 208 -3.06 1.61 4.10
C HIS A 208 -2.15 0.59 4.80
N ILE A 209 -2.64 -0.07 5.86
CA ILE A 209 -1.84 -1.01 6.67
C ILE A 209 -1.49 -2.29 5.90
N GLU A 210 -2.30 -2.63 4.91
CA GLU A 210 -2.17 -3.81 4.08
C GLU A 210 -0.80 -3.86 3.39
N CYS A 211 -0.48 -2.79 2.65
CA CYS A 211 0.78 -2.69 1.90
C CYS A 211 1.99 -2.64 2.82
N SER A 212 1.90 -1.94 3.96
CA SER A 212 2.97 -1.90 4.95
C SER A 212 3.26 -3.30 5.53
N ALA A 213 2.24 -4.08 5.85
CA ALA A 213 2.42 -5.43 6.37
C ALA A 213 2.98 -6.39 5.30
N MET A 214 2.42 -6.36 4.10
CA MET A 214 2.84 -7.27 3.02
C MET A 214 4.23 -6.91 2.47
N SER A 215 4.57 -5.63 2.34
CA SER A 215 5.93 -5.23 1.92
C SER A 215 6.97 -5.66 2.94
N THR A 216 6.73 -5.43 4.23
CA THR A 216 7.63 -5.88 5.30
C THR A 216 7.80 -7.39 5.32
N LYS A 217 6.72 -8.16 5.12
CA LYS A 217 6.78 -9.63 5.07
C LYS A 217 7.69 -10.15 3.96
N HIS A 218 7.62 -9.56 2.78
CA HIS A 218 8.32 -10.07 1.59
C HIS A 218 9.69 -9.42 1.35
N LEU A 219 9.88 -8.17 1.75
CA LEU A 219 11.08 -7.38 1.45
C LEU A 219 11.83 -6.90 2.68
N GLY A 220 11.26 -7.05 3.89
CA GLY A 220 11.84 -6.57 5.13
C GLY A 220 11.49 -5.11 5.46
N ASP A 221 12.10 -4.57 6.53
CA ASP A 221 11.80 -3.24 7.07
C ASP A 221 12.19 -2.09 6.12
N THR A 222 13.14 -2.32 5.25
CA THR A 222 13.63 -1.36 4.27
C THR A 222 13.87 -2.06 2.95
N PHE A 223 13.39 -1.49 1.86
CA PHE A 223 13.57 -2.03 0.51
C PHE A 223 13.84 -0.90 -0.50
N ASP A 224 14.26 -1.27 -1.72
CA ASP A 224 14.81 -0.30 -2.66
C ASP A 224 13.74 0.58 -3.29
N ILE A 225 12.70 0.00 -3.91
CA ILE A 225 11.73 0.75 -4.71
C ILE A 225 10.31 0.47 -4.24
N HIS A 226 9.59 1.53 -3.88
CA HIS A 226 8.14 1.51 -3.66
C HIS A 226 7.42 2.18 -4.82
N GLY A 227 6.54 1.46 -5.47
CA GLY A 227 5.84 1.90 -6.66
C GLY A 227 4.33 1.93 -6.52
N GLY A 228 3.70 2.78 -7.32
CA GLY A 228 2.24 2.88 -7.40
C GLY A 228 1.80 3.99 -8.34
N GLY A 229 0.50 4.20 -8.46
CA GLY A 229 -0.06 5.33 -9.16
C GLY A 229 0.33 6.65 -8.48
N ARG A 230 0.45 7.73 -9.26
CA ARG A 230 0.74 9.06 -8.70
C ARG A 230 -0.34 9.55 -7.74
N ASP A 231 -1.57 9.11 -7.94
CA ASP A 231 -2.72 9.34 -7.07
C ASP A 231 -2.60 8.67 -5.70
N LEU A 232 -1.72 7.67 -5.56
CA LEU A 232 -1.45 6.98 -4.30
C LEU A 232 -0.42 7.72 -3.42
N ILE A 233 0.31 8.70 -3.93
CA ILE A 233 1.29 9.46 -3.13
C ILE A 233 0.63 9.97 -1.85
N PHE A 234 -0.56 10.57 -1.97
CA PHE A 234 -1.36 10.99 -0.83
C PHE A 234 -2.82 10.53 -1.01
N PRO A 235 -3.42 9.92 0.04
CA PRO A 235 -2.82 9.66 1.36
C PRO A 235 -2.09 8.31 1.48
N HIS A 236 -2.14 7.41 0.49
CA HIS A 236 -1.79 6.00 0.65
C HIS A 236 -0.32 5.78 1.01
N HIS A 237 0.62 6.20 0.14
CA HIS A 237 2.06 6.00 0.39
C HIS A 237 2.57 6.84 1.58
N GLU A 238 2.01 8.03 1.81
CA GLU A 238 2.30 8.84 3.00
C GLU A 238 1.97 8.06 4.28
N ASN A 239 0.80 7.43 4.32
CA ASN A 239 0.35 6.62 5.44
C ASN A 239 1.19 5.34 5.62
N GLU A 240 1.61 4.72 4.52
CA GLU A 240 2.50 3.56 4.58
C GLU A 240 3.88 3.90 5.18
N ILE A 241 4.45 5.06 4.81
CA ILE A 241 5.70 5.57 5.42
C ILE A 241 5.51 5.73 6.93
N ALA A 242 4.45 6.41 7.35
CA ALA A 242 4.17 6.63 8.77
C ALA A 242 4.05 5.31 9.54
N GLN A 243 3.32 4.33 9.00
CA GLN A 243 3.12 3.01 9.60
C GLN A 243 4.41 2.20 9.71
N SER A 244 5.23 2.19 8.66
CA SER A 244 6.42 1.37 8.59
C SER A 244 7.58 1.98 9.37
N GLU A 245 7.79 3.30 9.26
CA GLU A 245 8.91 3.98 9.91
C GLU A 245 8.75 4.13 11.42
N CYS A 246 7.52 4.28 11.92
CA CYS A 246 7.29 4.33 13.35
C CYS A 246 7.64 3.02 14.06
N VAL A 247 7.55 1.88 13.36
CA VAL A 247 7.88 0.56 13.92
C VAL A 247 9.35 0.21 13.72
N SER A 248 9.89 0.44 12.53
CA SER A 248 11.27 0.06 12.19
C SER A 248 12.31 1.04 12.72
N ASN A 249 11.90 2.29 12.98
CA ASN A 249 12.79 3.43 13.26
C ASN A 249 13.88 3.61 12.18
N LYS A 250 13.54 3.29 10.93
CA LYS A 250 14.41 3.38 9.75
C LYS A 250 13.60 4.01 8.61
N ASN A 251 14.28 4.61 7.67
CA ASN A 251 13.65 4.95 6.39
C ASN A 251 13.23 3.64 5.70
N CYS A 252 11.93 3.39 5.60
CA CYS A 252 11.41 2.15 5.02
C CYS A 252 11.57 2.12 3.50
N LEU A 253 11.55 3.28 2.86
CA LEU A 253 11.62 3.44 1.41
C LEU A 253 12.84 4.29 1.02
N LEU A 254 13.69 3.75 0.14
CA LEU A 254 14.78 4.54 -0.42
C LEU A 254 14.32 5.36 -1.62
N TYR A 255 13.53 4.76 -2.51
CA TYR A 255 13.00 5.40 -3.69
C TYR A 255 11.50 5.15 -3.81
N THR A 256 10.74 6.24 -3.91
CA THR A 256 9.31 6.18 -4.20
C THR A 256 9.11 6.64 -5.63
N SER A 257 8.72 5.72 -6.51
CA SER A 257 8.51 6.00 -7.93
C SER A 257 7.03 5.90 -8.27
N PRO A 258 6.33 7.02 -8.50
CA PRO A 258 4.98 6.97 -9.01
C PRO A 258 5.01 6.55 -10.49
N SER A 259 4.03 5.75 -10.90
CA SER A 259 3.70 5.64 -12.32
C SER A 259 3.32 7.02 -12.83
N PRO A 260 3.90 7.48 -13.93
CA PRO A 260 3.60 8.79 -14.46
C PRO A 260 2.14 8.94 -14.87
#